data_830db52e04a6db2b749dab63a4b5f033
#
_entry.id   830db52e04a6db2b749dab63a4b5f033
#
_cell.length_a   1.000
_cell.length_b   1.000
_cell.length_c   1.000
_cell.angle_alpha   90.00
_cell.angle_beta   90.00
_cell.angle_gamma   90.00
#
_symmetry.space_group_name_H-M   'P 1'
#
loop_
_entity.id
_entity.type
_entity.pdbx_description
1 polymer ?
#
loop_
_entity_poly.entity_id
_entity_poly.type
_entity_poly.pdbx_seq_one_letter_code
_entity_poly.pdbx_strand_id
1 'polypeptide(L)'
;MGHTVLGTMLLALLIVSCSNPYQKEISAVTKLQQDVEECEQLLKGLDAVQVREMIDEYGKVMAVIKEKYIADSTVDQRFGRMANLYKGVKRSRGFEAGKENLLKEIAFTKTQLENLRDDLENEDINNSDTAALYLQMETTSVNEIKIVAEKLHSNFETLVSVQDTVYPYMQSIVDSLNKIR
;
A
#
# COMPACT_ATOMS: atom_id res chain seq x y z
N MET A 1 -75.11 -16.46 36.51
CA MET A 1 -74.20 -16.89 35.46
C MET A 1 -73.50 -15.62 34.94
N GLY A 2 -72.28 -15.33 35.46
CA GLY A 2 -71.52 -14.14 35.13
C GLY A 2 -70.40 -14.54 34.20
N HIS A 3 -70.29 -13.87 33.03
CA HIS A 3 -69.18 -14.00 32.14
C HIS A 3 -68.25 -12.83 32.38
N THR A 4 -67.14 -13.11 33.05
CA THR A 4 -65.98 -12.19 33.15
C THR A 4 -65.21 -12.20 31.84
N VAL A 5 -65.30 -11.12 31.10
CA VAL A 5 -64.46 -10.86 29.92
C VAL A 5 -63.10 -10.35 30.42
N LEU A 6 -62.07 -11.20 30.33
CA LEU A 6 -60.71 -10.90 30.68
C LEU A 6 -60.07 -10.17 29.45
N GLY A 7 -60.01 -8.83 29.54
CA GLY A 7 -59.36 -8.01 28.52
C GLY A 7 -57.83 -8.16 28.60
N THR A 8 -57.26 -8.90 27.68
CA THR A 8 -55.82 -9.00 27.49
C THR A 8 -55.30 -7.70 26.83
N MET A 9 -54.79 -6.81 27.66
CA MET A 9 -54.11 -5.58 27.21
C MET A 9 -52.75 -5.99 26.68
N LEU A 10 -52.65 -6.12 25.34
CA LEU A 10 -51.39 -6.38 24.62
C LEU A 10 -50.57 -5.12 24.67
N LEU A 11 -49.63 -5.05 25.63
CA LEU A 11 -48.64 -3.96 25.73
C LEU A 11 -47.62 -4.15 24.62
N ALA A 12 -47.83 -3.50 23.46
CA ALA A 12 -46.85 -3.41 22.39
C ALA A 12 -45.69 -2.55 22.89
N LEU A 13 -44.63 -3.17 23.36
CA LEU A 13 -43.32 -2.54 23.58
C LEU A 13 -42.80 -2.07 22.22
N LEU A 14 -43.02 -0.80 21.91
CA LEU A 14 -42.30 -0.10 20.86
C LEU A 14 -40.84 0.01 21.32
N ILE A 15 -40.03 -0.94 20.92
CA ILE A 15 -38.56 -0.81 20.98
C ILE A 15 -38.21 0.25 19.94
N VAL A 16 -38.22 1.53 20.37
CA VAL A 16 -37.58 2.59 19.62
C VAL A 16 -36.09 2.28 19.71
N SER A 17 -35.57 1.55 18.72
CA SER A 17 -34.16 1.42 18.52
C SER A 17 -33.67 2.84 18.26
N CYS A 18 -33.06 3.49 19.24
CA CYS A 18 -32.27 4.71 19.03
C CYS A 18 -31.09 4.29 18.15
N SER A 19 -31.28 4.38 16.83
CA SER A 19 -30.16 4.18 15.90
C SER A 19 -29.30 5.45 15.97
N ASN A 20 -28.01 5.25 16.23
CA ASN A 20 -27.04 6.34 16.17
C ASN A 20 -27.20 7.08 14.81
N PRO A 21 -27.32 8.42 14.80
CA PRO A 21 -27.53 9.20 13.58
C PRO A 21 -26.38 9.07 12.58
N TYR A 22 -25.19 8.65 13.03
CA TYR A 22 -23.97 8.52 12.24
C TYR A 22 -23.68 7.08 11.76
N GLN A 23 -24.67 6.20 11.76
CA GLN A 23 -24.46 4.78 11.41
C GLN A 23 -23.83 4.55 10.04
N LYS A 24 -24.09 5.45 9.08
CA LYS A 24 -23.48 5.40 7.74
C LYS A 24 -22.00 5.80 7.77
N GLU A 25 -21.69 6.84 8.48
CA GLU A 25 -20.32 7.37 8.66
C GLU A 25 -19.48 6.34 9.43
N ILE A 26 -19.98 5.74 10.49
CA ILE A 26 -19.34 4.65 11.26
C ILE A 26 -19.02 3.47 10.33
N SER A 27 -19.96 3.07 9.49
CA SER A 27 -19.78 1.99 8.53
C SER A 27 -18.69 2.34 7.48
N ALA A 28 -18.66 3.60 7.03
CA ALA A 28 -17.65 4.08 6.11
C ALA A 28 -16.25 4.12 6.77
N VAL A 29 -16.13 4.60 8.01
CA VAL A 29 -14.87 4.58 8.78
C VAL A 29 -14.38 3.15 8.96
N THR A 30 -15.26 2.20 9.29
CA THR A 30 -14.91 0.77 9.43
C THR A 30 -14.30 0.23 8.13
N LYS A 31 -14.84 0.63 6.97
CA LYS A 31 -14.27 0.25 5.68
C LYS A 31 -12.90 0.87 5.45
N LEU A 32 -12.71 2.14 5.79
CA LEU A 32 -11.40 2.80 5.69
C LEU A 32 -10.36 2.12 6.59
N GLN A 33 -10.75 1.68 7.79
CA GLN A 33 -9.88 0.90 8.69
C GLN A 33 -9.43 -0.41 8.05
N GLN A 34 -10.33 -1.12 7.36
CA GLN A 34 -10.00 -2.34 6.61
C GLN A 34 -9.04 -2.04 5.45
N ASP A 35 -9.33 -1.00 4.65
CA ASP A 35 -8.47 -0.59 3.54
C ASP A 35 -7.04 -0.26 4.00
N VAL A 36 -6.89 0.43 5.12
CA VAL A 36 -5.57 0.76 5.71
C VAL A 36 -4.85 -0.50 6.22
N GLU A 37 -5.58 -1.42 6.85
CA GLU A 37 -5.03 -2.71 7.30
C GLU A 37 -4.51 -3.54 6.12
N GLU A 38 -5.26 -3.59 5.02
CA GLU A 38 -4.83 -4.27 3.78
C GLU A 38 -3.54 -3.66 3.23
N CYS A 39 -3.41 -2.33 3.23
CA CYS A 39 -2.19 -1.64 2.82
C CYS A 39 -1.00 -1.99 3.73
N GLU A 40 -1.22 -2.06 5.05
CA GLU A 40 -0.18 -2.45 6.00
C GLU A 40 0.31 -3.88 5.75
N GLN A 41 -0.61 -4.81 5.55
CA GLN A 41 -0.26 -6.21 5.26
C GLN A 41 0.50 -6.34 3.93
N LEU A 42 0.06 -5.62 2.89
CA LEU A 42 0.76 -5.56 1.62
C LEU A 42 2.21 -5.11 1.81
N LEU A 43 2.44 -4.02 2.55
CA LEU A 43 3.78 -3.49 2.79
C LEU A 43 4.64 -4.42 3.66
N LYS A 44 4.06 -5.08 4.66
CA LYS A 44 4.78 -6.07 5.50
C LYS A 44 5.31 -7.23 4.68
N GLY A 45 4.61 -7.62 3.62
CA GLY A 45 5.04 -8.66 2.67
C GLY A 45 6.23 -8.26 1.78
N LEU A 46 6.58 -6.96 1.68
CA LEU A 46 7.68 -6.49 0.83
C LEU A 46 9.02 -6.57 1.57
N ASP A 47 9.98 -7.31 1.02
CA ASP A 47 11.32 -7.43 1.60
C ASP A 47 12.24 -6.29 1.13
N ALA A 48 12.43 -5.30 2.00
CA ALA A 48 13.30 -4.15 1.72
C ALA A 48 14.79 -4.52 1.69
N VAL A 49 15.20 -5.56 2.42
CA VAL A 49 16.59 -6.06 2.40
C VAL A 49 16.87 -6.69 1.05
N GLN A 50 15.96 -7.53 0.55
CA GLN A 50 16.06 -8.12 -0.78
C GLN A 50 16.17 -7.05 -1.87
N VAL A 51 15.35 -5.99 -1.79
CA VAL A 51 15.42 -4.85 -2.75
C VAL A 51 16.79 -4.18 -2.72
N ARG A 52 17.35 -3.94 -1.54
CA ARG A 52 18.67 -3.31 -1.39
C ARG A 52 19.76 -4.20 -2.00
N GLU A 53 19.73 -5.50 -1.70
CA GLU A 53 20.68 -6.47 -2.25
C GLU A 53 20.62 -6.53 -3.78
N MET A 54 19.42 -6.60 -4.36
CA MET A 54 19.24 -6.54 -5.81
C MET A 54 19.85 -5.27 -6.42
N ILE A 55 19.60 -4.09 -5.83
CA ILE A 55 20.14 -2.81 -6.33
C ILE A 55 21.68 -2.82 -6.30
N ASP A 56 22.27 -3.34 -5.23
CA ASP A 56 23.72 -3.41 -5.09
C ASP A 56 24.37 -4.39 -6.08
N GLU A 57 23.77 -5.57 -6.27
CA GLU A 57 24.19 -6.56 -7.26
C GLU A 57 24.15 -6.00 -8.68
N TYR A 58 23.02 -5.39 -9.06
CA TYR A 58 22.90 -4.70 -10.34
C TYR A 58 23.95 -3.60 -10.52
N GLY A 59 24.21 -2.85 -9.45
CA GLY A 59 25.23 -1.81 -9.43
C GLY A 59 26.61 -2.35 -9.75
N LYS A 60 27.01 -3.46 -9.12
CA LYS A 60 28.30 -4.13 -9.33
C LYS A 60 28.45 -4.63 -10.77
N VAL A 61 27.45 -5.36 -11.26
CA VAL A 61 27.46 -5.90 -12.63
C VAL A 61 27.52 -4.79 -13.66
N MET A 62 26.72 -3.73 -13.51
CA MET A 62 26.73 -2.58 -14.42
C MET A 62 28.04 -1.79 -14.38
N ALA A 63 28.73 -1.75 -13.24
CA ALA A 63 30.05 -1.10 -13.15
C ALA A 63 31.05 -1.84 -14.03
N VAL A 64 31.13 -3.18 -13.95
CA VAL A 64 32.00 -4.00 -14.79
C VAL A 64 31.65 -3.84 -16.27
N ILE A 65 30.40 -3.86 -16.64
CA ILE A 65 29.96 -3.69 -18.03
C ILE A 65 30.38 -2.32 -18.55
N LYS A 66 30.17 -1.25 -17.79
CA LYS A 66 30.57 0.12 -18.21
C LYS A 66 32.07 0.28 -18.38
N GLU A 67 32.86 -0.39 -17.55
CA GLU A 67 34.32 -0.30 -17.60
C GLU A 67 34.90 -1.07 -18.78
N LYS A 68 34.36 -2.26 -19.06
CA LYS A 68 34.98 -3.21 -20.01
C LYS A 68 34.31 -3.29 -21.38
N TYR A 69 33.05 -2.86 -21.48
CA TYR A 69 32.29 -2.94 -22.73
C TYR A 69 32.67 -1.78 -23.65
N ILE A 70 33.39 -2.11 -24.72
CA ILE A 70 33.67 -1.19 -25.82
C ILE A 70 32.55 -1.39 -26.84
N ALA A 71 31.71 -0.38 -27.03
CA ALA A 71 30.64 -0.43 -28.02
C ALA A 71 31.26 -0.50 -29.41
N ASP A 72 31.09 -1.65 -30.08
CA ASP A 72 31.26 -1.72 -31.53
C ASP A 72 30.09 -0.93 -32.17
N SER A 73 30.27 -0.44 -33.40
CA SER A 73 29.37 0.51 -34.07
C SER A 73 27.91 0.07 -34.24
N THR A 74 27.58 -1.17 -33.90
CA THR A 74 26.23 -1.70 -33.78
C THR A 74 25.80 -1.73 -32.33
N VAL A 75 25.03 -0.72 -31.90
CA VAL A 75 24.40 -0.70 -30.57
C VAL A 75 23.50 -1.92 -30.48
N ASP A 76 23.88 -2.91 -29.69
CA ASP A 76 23.04 -4.07 -29.41
C ASP A 76 21.76 -3.54 -28.69
N GLN A 77 20.60 -3.71 -29.33
CA GLN A 77 19.32 -3.29 -28.78
C GLN A 77 19.04 -3.91 -27.40
N ARG A 78 19.65 -5.08 -27.12
CA ARG A 78 19.58 -5.74 -25.82
C ARG A 78 20.32 -4.95 -24.75
N PHE A 79 21.47 -4.37 -25.08
CA PHE A 79 22.22 -3.49 -24.19
C PHE A 79 21.43 -2.22 -23.84
N GLY A 80 20.77 -1.60 -24.83
CA GLY A 80 19.91 -0.44 -24.62
C GLY A 80 18.74 -0.73 -23.67
N ARG A 81 18.07 -1.89 -23.82
CA ARG A 81 17.02 -2.34 -22.91
C ARG A 81 17.54 -2.58 -21.50
N MET A 82 18.64 -3.28 -21.36
CA MET A 82 19.31 -3.54 -20.08
C MET A 82 19.70 -2.24 -19.35
N ALA A 83 20.27 -1.27 -20.06
CA ALA A 83 20.62 0.04 -19.48
C ALA A 83 19.39 0.82 -18.99
N ASN A 84 18.25 0.72 -19.69
CA ASN A 84 17.00 1.34 -19.27
C ASN A 84 16.39 0.64 -18.04
N LEU A 85 16.44 -0.68 -17.97
CA LEU A 85 16.00 -1.45 -16.80
C LEU A 85 16.86 -1.13 -15.58
N TYR A 86 18.18 -1.02 -15.74
CA TYR A 86 19.08 -0.59 -14.66
C TYR A 86 18.73 0.81 -14.13
N LYS A 87 18.31 1.75 -15.00
CA LYS A 87 17.82 3.06 -14.54
C LYS A 87 16.58 2.91 -13.65
N GLY A 88 15.66 1.98 -13.98
CA GLY A 88 14.51 1.63 -13.16
C GLY A 88 14.93 1.11 -11.78
N VAL A 89 15.81 0.10 -11.76
CA VAL A 89 16.37 -0.49 -10.52
C VAL A 89 17.03 0.60 -9.66
N LYS A 90 17.83 1.49 -10.26
CA LYS A 90 18.49 2.59 -9.53
C LYS A 90 17.50 3.57 -8.88
N ARG A 91 16.33 3.79 -9.48
CA ARG A 91 15.27 4.65 -8.91
C ARG A 91 14.66 4.05 -7.65
N SER A 92 14.75 2.75 -7.44
CA SER A 92 14.24 2.05 -6.26
C SER A 92 15.10 2.19 -5.01
N ARG A 93 16.21 2.96 -5.05
CA ARG A 93 17.08 3.20 -3.88
C ARG A 93 16.38 3.82 -2.69
N GLY A 94 15.27 4.53 -2.91
CA GLY A 94 14.42 5.07 -1.86
C GLY A 94 13.34 4.11 -1.33
N PHE A 95 13.32 2.85 -1.76
CA PHE A 95 12.26 1.89 -1.45
C PHE A 95 12.11 1.65 0.06
N GLU A 96 13.21 1.36 0.76
CA GLU A 96 13.22 1.09 2.21
C GLU A 96 12.68 2.30 2.99
N ALA A 97 13.22 3.49 2.74
CA ALA A 97 12.75 4.72 3.39
C ALA A 97 11.28 5.04 3.03
N GLY A 98 10.88 4.80 1.78
CA GLY A 98 9.49 4.97 1.34
C GLY A 98 8.53 4.04 2.08
N LYS A 99 8.90 2.75 2.22
CA LYS A 99 8.14 1.76 2.98
C LYS A 99 8.02 2.14 4.46
N GLU A 100 9.13 2.53 5.11
CA GLU A 100 9.12 2.94 6.51
C GLU A 100 8.24 4.17 6.76
N ASN A 101 8.34 5.18 5.90
CA ASN A 101 7.54 6.40 6.01
C ASN A 101 6.06 6.10 5.85
N LEU A 102 5.69 5.27 4.86
CA LEU A 102 4.30 4.89 4.65
C LEU A 102 3.74 4.06 5.81
N LEU A 103 4.54 3.17 6.43
CA LEU A 103 4.11 2.44 7.63
C LEU A 103 3.85 3.38 8.83
N LYS A 104 4.63 4.46 8.98
CA LYS A 104 4.38 5.49 10.01
C LYS A 104 3.08 6.26 9.72
N GLU A 105 2.84 6.61 8.47
CA GLU A 105 1.61 7.28 8.05
C GLU A 105 0.38 6.38 8.27
N ILE A 106 0.47 5.10 7.93
CA ILE A 106 -0.55 4.10 8.23
C ILE A 106 -0.86 4.04 9.73
N ALA A 107 0.15 3.97 10.58
CA ALA A 107 -0.05 3.92 12.03
C ALA A 107 -0.75 5.18 12.55
N PHE A 108 -0.39 6.36 12.04
CA PHE A 108 -1.05 7.62 12.37
C PHE A 108 -2.51 7.64 11.90
N THR A 109 -2.77 7.27 10.64
CA THR A 109 -4.13 7.23 10.08
C THR A 109 -5.02 6.23 10.80
N LYS A 110 -4.51 5.07 11.22
CA LYS A 110 -5.27 4.12 12.06
C LYS A 110 -5.78 4.77 13.34
N THR A 111 -4.91 5.51 14.03
CA THR A 111 -5.30 6.23 15.25
C THR A 111 -6.37 7.30 14.97
N GLN A 112 -6.24 8.04 13.86
CA GLN A 112 -7.25 9.03 13.48
C GLN A 112 -8.61 8.39 13.15
N LEU A 113 -8.60 7.28 12.43
CA LEU A 113 -9.83 6.53 12.12
C LEU A 113 -10.48 5.93 13.38
N GLU A 114 -9.68 5.46 14.36
CA GLU A 114 -10.20 5.03 15.66
C GLU A 114 -10.88 6.18 16.38
N ASN A 115 -10.19 7.32 16.51
CA ASN A 115 -10.76 8.51 17.18
C ASN A 115 -12.05 8.98 16.49
N LEU A 116 -12.04 9.08 15.16
CA LEU A 116 -13.23 9.49 14.40
C LEU A 116 -14.40 8.51 14.62
N ARG A 117 -14.12 7.22 14.66
CA ARG A 117 -15.16 6.21 14.93
C ARG A 117 -15.73 6.38 16.34
N ASP A 118 -14.86 6.54 17.35
CA ASP A 118 -15.28 6.73 18.73
C ASP A 118 -16.11 8.00 18.91
N ASP A 119 -15.72 9.12 18.29
CA ASP A 119 -16.45 10.39 18.29
C ASP A 119 -17.83 10.25 17.65
N LEU A 120 -17.95 9.46 16.56
CA LEU A 120 -19.23 9.17 15.90
C LEU A 120 -20.11 8.23 16.73
N GLU A 121 -19.54 7.20 17.35
CA GLU A 121 -20.26 6.23 18.18
C GLU A 121 -20.81 6.90 19.46
N ASN A 122 -20.05 7.83 20.04
CA ASN A 122 -20.43 8.58 21.25
C ASN A 122 -21.27 9.83 20.96
N GLU A 123 -21.56 10.14 19.70
CA GLU A 123 -22.28 11.34 19.27
C GLU A 123 -21.59 12.65 19.72
N ASP A 124 -20.24 12.64 19.84
CA ASP A 124 -19.44 13.79 20.26
C ASP A 124 -19.28 14.83 19.14
N ILE A 125 -19.61 14.48 17.88
CA ILE A 125 -19.62 15.39 16.74
C ILE A 125 -20.96 16.14 16.69
N ASN A 126 -20.89 17.49 16.78
CA ASN A 126 -22.05 18.35 16.98
C ASN A 126 -23.04 18.42 15.81
N ASN A 127 -22.63 18.06 14.57
CA ASN A 127 -23.49 18.10 13.39
C ASN A 127 -22.99 17.19 12.26
N SER A 128 -23.92 16.81 11.39
CA SER A 128 -23.66 15.92 10.25
C SER A 128 -22.69 16.47 9.21
N ASP A 129 -22.63 17.79 9.03
CA ASP A 129 -21.74 18.40 8.03
C ASP A 129 -20.28 18.28 8.49
N THR A 130 -20.03 18.43 9.80
CA THR A 130 -18.70 18.23 10.40
C THR A 130 -18.28 16.76 10.31
N ALA A 131 -19.19 15.83 10.60
CA ALA A 131 -18.94 14.38 10.44
C ALA A 131 -18.58 14.01 9.00
N ALA A 132 -19.35 14.55 8.03
CA ALA A 132 -19.08 14.34 6.61
C ALA A 132 -17.74 14.92 6.17
N LEU A 133 -17.37 16.11 6.67
CA LEU A 133 -16.07 16.74 6.39
C LEU A 133 -14.91 15.88 6.91
N TYR A 134 -14.97 15.42 8.15
CA TYR A 134 -13.91 14.57 8.71
C TYR A 134 -13.79 13.25 7.96
N LEU A 135 -14.90 12.59 7.65
CA LEU A 135 -14.93 11.39 6.84
C LEU A 135 -14.29 11.61 5.45
N GLN A 136 -14.56 12.75 4.82
CA GLN A 136 -13.96 13.10 3.53
C GLN A 136 -12.44 13.27 3.64
N MET A 137 -11.95 13.91 4.69
CA MET A 137 -10.51 14.08 4.94
C MET A 137 -9.83 12.72 5.10
N GLU A 138 -10.37 11.85 5.96
CA GLU A 138 -9.83 10.51 6.16
C GLU A 138 -9.90 9.65 4.90
N THR A 139 -10.98 9.76 4.13
CA THR A 139 -11.11 9.06 2.82
C THR A 139 -9.98 9.47 1.87
N THR A 140 -9.64 10.76 1.84
CA THR A 140 -8.55 11.28 1.00
C THR A 140 -7.21 10.71 1.45
N SER A 141 -6.91 10.76 2.75
CA SER A 141 -5.66 10.22 3.33
C SER A 141 -5.50 8.72 3.05
N VAL A 142 -6.56 7.93 3.25
CA VAL A 142 -6.54 6.48 2.97
C VAL A 142 -6.32 6.19 1.48
N ASN A 143 -6.94 6.96 0.58
CA ASN A 143 -6.72 6.79 -0.86
C ASN A 143 -5.27 7.10 -1.26
N GLU A 144 -4.65 8.12 -0.67
CA GLU A 144 -3.24 8.44 -0.91
C GLU A 144 -2.33 7.30 -0.42
N ILE A 145 -2.59 6.75 0.75
CA ILE A 145 -1.89 5.56 1.28
C ILE A 145 -2.01 4.38 0.31
N LYS A 146 -3.21 4.08 -0.21
CA LYS A 146 -3.43 2.99 -1.17
C LYS A 146 -2.59 3.16 -2.43
N ILE A 147 -2.62 4.35 -3.03
CA ILE A 147 -1.86 4.65 -4.25
C ILE A 147 -0.36 4.43 -4.03
N VAL A 148 0.18 4.88 -2.88
CA VAL A 148 1.61 4.74 -2.58
C VAL A 148 1.96 3.28 -2.26
N ALA A 149 1.11 2.55 -1.54
CA ALA A 149 1.30 1.13 -1.23
C ALA A 149 1.32 0.26 -2.50
N GLU A 150 0.35 0.46 -3.39
CA GLU A 150 0.28 -0.24 -4.68
C GLU A 150 1.50 0.06 -5.56
N LYS A 151 1.98 1.30 -5.56
CA LYS A 151 3.18 1.70 -6.29
C LYS A 151 4.44 1.02 -5.74
N LEU A 152 4.59 0.94 -4.42
CA LEU A 152 5.71 0.22 -3.80
C LEU A 152 5.65 -1.27 -4.11
N HIS A 153 4.48 -1.87 -4.04
CA HIS A 153 4.27 -3.27 -4.41
C HIS A 153 4.63 -3.55 -5.88
N SER A 154 4.09 -2.76 -6.80
CA SER A 154 4.39 -2.89 -8.23
C SER A 154 5.89 -2.69 -8.54
N ASN A 155 6.55 -1.77 -7.84
CA ASN A 155 8.01 -1.59 -7.95
C ASN A 155 8.76 -2.83 -7.47
N PHE A 156 8.36 -3.43 -6.36
CA PHE A 156 8.95 -4.66 -5.83
C PHE A 156 8.80 -5.82 -6.81
N GLU A 157 7.60 -6.09 -7.31
CA GLU A 157 7.36 -7.13 -8.32
C GLU A 157 8.18 -6.92 -9.59
N THR A 158 8.29 -5.67 -10.05
CA THR A 158 9.14 -5.33 -11.19
C THR A 158 10.60 -5.68 -10.92
N LEU A 159 11.13 -5.36 -9.73
CA LEU A 159 12.50 -5.68 -9.36
C LEU A 159 12.73 -7.20 -9.32
N VAL A 160 11.82 -7.96 -8.71
CA VAL A 160 11.90 -9.43 -8.69
C VAL A 160 11.89 -9.99 -10.11
N SER A 161 10.98 -9.54 -10.97
CA SER A 161 10.93 -9.96 -12.37
C SER A 161 12.21 -9.63 -13.13
N VAL A 162 12.81 -8.47 -12.89
CA VAL A 162 14.09 -8.07 -13.51
C VAL A 162 15.24 -8.93 -13.00
N GLN A 163 15.24 -9.29 -11.70
CA GLN A 163 16.22 -10.20 -11.11
C GLN A 163 16.20 -11.57 -11.81
N ASP A 164 15.03 -12.11 -12.07
CA ASP A 164 14.88 -13.43 -12.66
C ASP A 164 15.18 -13.47 -14.17
N THR A 165 14.93 -12.38 -14.88
CA THR A 165 14.96 -12.37 -16.35
C THR A 165 16.18 -11.63 -16.93
N VAL A 166 16.57 -10.52 -16.35
CA VAL A 166 17.61 -9.61 -16.89
C VAL A 166 18.97 -9.83 -16.24
N TYR A 167 18.99 -10.08 -14.95
CA TYR A 167 20.24 -10.24 -14.20
C TYR A 167 21.12 -11.40 -14.73
N PRO A 168 20.58 -12.61 -15.03
CA PRO A 168 21.37 -13.69 -15.61
C PRO A 168 22.00 -13.29 -16.95
N TYR A 169 21.28 -12.53 -17.77
CA TYR A 169 21.84 -12.03 -19.04
C TYR A 169 22.98 -11.01 -18.80
N MET A 170 22.82 -10.09 -17.86
CA MET A 170 23.88 -9.16 -17.49
C MET A 170 25.13 -9.91 -16.99
N GLN A 171 24.94 -10.93 -16.18
CA GLN A 171 26.03 -11.77 -15.67
C GLN A 171 26.76 -12.49 -16.82
N SER A 172 26.03 -13.03 -17.80
CA SER A 172 26.66 -13.67 -18.97
C SER A 172 27.52 -12.74 -19.81
N ILE A 173 27.15 -11.44 -19.86
CA ILE A 173 27.99 -10.41 -20.52
C ILE A 173 29.30 -10.22 -19.73
N VAL A 174 29.21 -10.08 -18.38
CA VAL A 174 30.40 -9.94 -17.54
C VAL A 174 31.34 -11.12 -17.68
N ASP A 175 30.80 -12.35 -17.69
CA ASP A 175 31.58 -13.57 -17.87
C ASP A 175 32.29 -13.61 -19.22
N SER A 176 31.63 -13.13 -20.28
CA SER A 176 32.22 -13.01 -21.60
C SER A 176 33.35 -11.97 -21.66
N LEU A 177 33.14 -10.80 -21.04
CA LEU A 177 34.13 -9.73 -20.96
C LEU A 177 35.37 -10.12 -20.14
N ASN A 178 35.20 -11.00 -19.14
CA ASN A 178 36.31 -11.50 -18.33
C ASN A 178 37.14 -12.58 -19.04
N LYS A 179 36.63 -13.24 -20.08
CA LYS A 179 37.31 -14.27 -20.88
C LYS A 179 38.17 -13.69 -22.01
N ILE A 180 37.95 -12.43 -22.39
CA ILE A 180 38.66 -11.76 -23.47
C ILE A 180 40.06 -11.20 -23.02
N ARG A 181 40.49 -11.57 -21.82
CA ARG A 181 41.82 -11.26 -21.29
C ARG A 181 42.84 -12.31 -21.77
#